data_b3093dace400b3135ffd278a13f7ec92
#
_entry.id   b3093dace400b3135ffd278a13f7ec92
#
_cell.length_a   1.000
_cell.length_b   1.000
_cell.length_c   1.000
_cell.angle_alpha   90.00
_cell.angle_beta   90.00
_cell.angle_gamma   90.00
#
_symmetry.space_group_name_H-M   'P 1'
#
loop_
_entity.id
_entity.type
_entity.pdbx_description
1 polymer ?
#
loop_
_entity_poly.entity_id
_entity_poly.type
_entity_poly.pdbx_seq_one_letter_code
_entity_poly.pdbx_strand_id
1 'polypeptide(L)'
;MSSNIPSRLEALRSAMRAKNIQAYLVVSNDGHLGEYTPQHWKSRAWISGFNGSAGSVVVTLDKAGLWTDSRYFLQAGDQLEGSTIELYKEGVSGVPTIEEFLTSELPEGAVVGCDGTCVSQAEVERMERALSAFGLTINSDYDLIDGIWADRPAIPKNEFRPQPVEYSGEETKARTQRILEHLKKKGANATVLTTLDELAWAFNIRNCDVECNPVGVGFGFIGEKESVLFTFAEKVNAALQSELQAQGVRVMGYQEIFGYLSALPSSVTVYVDKSRISSAVYNALAPHCRQIEGVSVVTMLKSYKNEAELAGVHRSMHRDGVALTRFFMWLEAALKRGETPTEVEIDRILAEHRAQSDMYIGDSFDTICGYQDHGAIVHYRATPESAYTLRNEGVLLLDSGAQYKDGTTDITRTIALGEAEPQADLKVDYTLVLKGHIAIATAQFPEGTRGNQLDILARKALWDRALSYGHGTGHGVGIALNVHEGPQNIRTDNNPTPMAVGTFTSNEPGLYRAGKWGIRIENLIVTKENCRSEFGTFLGFETVTLCYLDNRLVEKSLLSAEEIAWYNAYQEKVYQEISPLLTPEEAAWLREKTQKL
;
A
#
# COMPACT_ATOMS: atom_id res chain seq x y z
N MET A 1 -21.83 15.82 6.62
CA MET A 1 -21.68 15.18 5.29
C MET A 1 -22.76 14.12 5.01
N SER A 2 -23.35 13.46 6.00
CA SER A 2 -24.37 12.38 5.81
C SER A 2 -25.69 12.82 5.17
N SER A 3 -26.06 14.10 5.22
CA SER A 3 -27.38 14.57 4.76
C SER A 3 -27.66 14.38 3.26
N ASN A 4 -26.65 14.08 2.44
CA ASN A 4 -26.80 13.95 0.98
C ASN A 4 -26.71 12.50 0.45
N ILE A 5 -26.36 11.53 1.29
CA ILE A 5 -26.16 10.12 0.87
C ILE A 5 -27.48 9.49 0.39
N PRO A 6 -28.62 9.61 1.10
CA PRO A 6 -29.87 9.04 0.62
C PRO A 6 -30.28 9.54 -0.78
N SER A 7 -30.06 10.83 -1.10
CA SER A 7 -30.37 11.35 -2.43
C SER A 7 -29.42 10.86 -3.51
N ARG A 8 -28.13 10.64 -3.20
CA ARG A 8 -27.16 10.02 -4.12
C ARG A 8 -27.54 8.56 -4.41
N LEU A 9 -27.94 7.79 -3.40
CA LEU A 9 -28.44 6.42 -3.56
C LEU A 9 -29.68 6.37 -4.46
N GLU A 10 -30.64 7.29 -4.31
CA GLU A 10 -31.83 7.31 -5.17
C GLU A 10 -31.50 7.72 -6.61
N ALA A 11 -30.56 8.65 -6.81
CA ALA A 11 -30.05 8.98 -8.13
C ALA A 11 -29.40 7.76 -8.81
N LEU A 12 -28.59 6.99 -8.07
CA LEU A 12 -28.00 5.75 -8.59
C LEU A 12 -29.07 4.72 -8.91
N ARG A 13 -30.06 4.50 -8.04
CA ARG A 13 -31.20 3.60 -8.30
C ARG A 13 -31.98 3.99 -9.55
N SER A 14 -32.15 5.27 -9.79
CA SER A 14 -32.80 5.77 -11.01
C SER A 14 -31.97 5.45 -12.26
N ALA A 15 -30.64 5.63 -12.21
CA ALA A 15 -29.75 5.26 -13.28
C ALA A 15 -29.73 3.73 -13.52
N MET A 16 -29.76 2.92 -12.46
CA MET A 16 -29.87 1.45 -12.51
C MET A 16 -31.16 1.01 -13.23
N ARG A 17 -32.31 1.59 -12.83
CA ARG A 17 -33.61 1.28 -13.49
C ARG A 17 -33.57 1.60 -14.98
N ALA A 18 -32.96 2.73 -15.38
CA ALA A 18 -32.83 3.14 -16.78
C ALA A 18 -31.98 2.16 -17.62
N LYS A 19 -31.10 1.38 -16.97
CA LYS A 19 -30.23 0.37 -17.61
C LYS A 19 -30.67 -1.07 -17.35
N ASN A 20 -31.83 -1.27 -16.69
CA ASN A 20 -32.32 -2.59 -16.28
C ASN A 20 -31.30 -3.35 -15.40
N ILE A 21 -30.67 -2.65 -14.46
CA ILE A 21 -29.71 -3.17 -13.48
C ILE A 21 -30.40 -3.25 -12.12
N GLN A 22 -30.34 -4.40 -11.43
CA GLN A 22 -31.02 -4.62 -10.17
C GLN A 22 -30.12 -4.42 -8.95
N ALA A 23 -28.79 -4.55 -9.12
CA ALA A 23 -27.80 -4.17 -8.13
C ALA A 23 -26.58 -3.51 -8.81
N TYR A 24 -25.90 -2.62 -8.11
CA TYR A 24 -24.69 -1.97 -8.64
C TYR A 24 -23.57 -1.99 -7.60
N LEU A 25 -22.40 -2.48 -8.02
CA LEU A 25 -21.18 -2.56 -7.21
C LEU A 25 -20.31 -1.34 -7.47
N VAL A 26 -19.93 -0.64 -6.40
CA VAL A 26 -18.97 0.48 -6.44
C VAL A 26 -17.75 0.10 -5.58
N VAL A 27 -16.62 -0.07 -6.24
CA VAL A 27 -15.35 -0.46 -5.60
C VAL A 27 -14.50 0.75 -5.21
N SER A 28 -13.42 0.52 -4.47
CA SER A 28 -12.44 1.55 -4.09
C SER A 28 -11.45 1.92 -5.19
N ASN A 29 -11.26 1.03 -6.17
CA ASN A 29 -10.20 1.14 -7.17
C ASN A 29 -10.48 2.23 -8.21
N ASP A 30 -9.42 2.66 -8.89
CA ASP A 30 -9.47 3.48 -10.10
C ASP A 30 -9.35 2.65 -11.37
N GLY A 31 -9.27 3.31 -12.52
CA GLY A 31 -9.08 2.67 -13.83
C GLY A 31 -7.73 1.95 -14.00
N HIS A 32 -6.87 2.03 -13.00
CA HIS A 32 -5.55 1.41 -12.95
C HIS A 32 -5.40 0.42 -11.79
N LEU A 33 -6.51 0.13 -11.10
CA LEU A 33 -6.60 -0.80 -9.97
C LEU A 33 -5.65 -0.43 -8.81
N GLY A 34 -5.41 0.88 -8.62
CA GLY A 34 -4.58 1.41 -7.53
C GLY A 34 -5.28 1.30 -6.17
N GLU A 35 -4.50 1.11 -5.09
CA GLU A 35 -4.97 1.20 -3.72
C GLU A 35 -5.27 2.66 -3.34
N TYR A 36 -4.36 3.56 -3.70
CA TYR A 36 -4.54 5.01 -3.58
C TYR A 36 -5.00 5.56 -4.92
N THR A 37 -6.14 6.24 -4.91
CA THR A 37 -6.82 6.67 -6.13
C THR A 37 -6.93 8.19 -6.21
N PRO A 38 -6.75 8.78 -7.41
CA PRO A 38 -7.07 10.19 -7.62
C PRO A 38 -8.53 10.51 -7.27
N GLN A 39 -8.81 11.77 -6.92
CA GLN A 39 -10.13 12.21 -6.50
C GLN A 39 -11.24 11.88 -7.51
N HIS A 40 -10.93 11.86 -8.81
CA HIS A 40 -11.87 11.47 -9.88
C HIS A 40 -12.52 10.10 -9.64
N TRP A 41 -11.76 9.13 -9.12
CA TRP A 41 -12.22 7.75 -8.92
C TRP A 41 -12.67 7.43 -7.48
N LYS A 42 -12.75 8.42 -6.58
CA LYS A 42 -13.26 8.20 -5.21
C LYS A 42 -14.79 8.01 -5.17
N SER A 43 -15.33 7.26 -6.15
CA SER A 43 -16.77 7.01 -6.34
C SER A 43 -17.40 6.32 -5.12
N ARG A 44 -16.71 5.36 -4.50
CA ARG A 44 -17.17 4.65 -3.31
C ARG A 44 -17.29 5.62 -2.12
N ALA A 45 -16.31 6.47 -1.90
CA ALA A 45 -16.37 7.48 -0.85
C ALA A 45 -17.47 8.51 -1.12
N TRP A 46 -17.65 8.93 -2.38
CA TRP A 46 -18.71 9.87 -2.74
C TRP A 46 -20.11 9.29 -2.49
N ILE A 47 -20.38 8.04 -2.89
CA ILE A 47 -21.71 7.44 -2.77
C ILE A 47 -22.06 7.05 -1.33
N SER A 48 -21.07 6.70 -0.49
CA SER A 48 -21.30 6.18 0.86
C SER A 48 -20.98 7.16 2.00
N GLY A 49 -20.10 8.14 1.76
CA GLY A 49 -19.52 8.96 2.82
C GLY A 49 -18.37 8.28 3.57
N PHE A 50 -18.13 6.99 3.38
CA PHE A 50 -17.00 6.28 3.98
C PHE A 50 -15.72 6.52 3.18
N ASN A 51 -14.65 6.98 3.83
CA ASN A 51 -13.41 7.41 3.18
C ASN A 51 -12.18 6.54 3.52
N GLY A 52 -12.34 5.40 4.22
CA GLY A 52 -11.26 4.43 4.39
C GLY A 52 -10.71 3.93 3.05
N SER A 53 -9.48 3.44 2.97
CA SER A 53 -8.85 3.06 1.68
C SER A 53 -9.44 1.77 1.08
N ALA A 54 -9.99 0.86 1.88
CA ALA A 54 -10.53 -0.41 1.43
C ALA A 54 -12.02 -0.58 1.74
N GLY A 55 -12.77 -1.08 0.77
CA GLY A 55 -14.18 -1.43 0.92
C GLY A 55 -14.94 -1.37 -0.40
N SER A 56 -16.10 -2.01 -0.42
CA SER A 56 -17.00 -2.05 -1.58
C SER A 56 -18.43 -1.71 -1.15
N VAL A 57 -19.13 -0.93 -1.95
CA VAL A 57 -20.55 -0.63 -1.75
C VAL A 57 -21.38 -1.41 -2.76
N VAL A 58 -22.40 -2.10 -2.28
CA VAL A 58 -23.43 -2.69 -3.14
C VAL A 58 -24.74 -1.95 -2.89
N VAL A 59 -25.35 -1.47 -3.96
CA VAL A 59 -26.65 -0.82 -3.93
C VAL A 59 -27.64 -1.68 -4.72
N THR A 60 -28.71 -2.14 -4.09
CA THR A 60 -29.87 -2.74 -4.76
C THR A 60 -30.96 -1.67 -4.92
N LEU A 61 -32.08 -2.01 -5.57
CA LEU A 61 -33.19 -1.09 -5.70
C LEU A 61 -33.81 -0.67 -4.35
N ASP A 62 -33.61 -1.49 -3.30
CA ASP A 62 -34.23 -1.28 -1.98
C ASP A 62 -33.22 -1.13 -0.84
N LYS A 63 -32.03 -1.76 -0.93
CA LYS A 63 -31.01 -1.79 0.11
C LYS A 63 -29.68 -1.20 -0.34
N ALA A 64 -28.80 -0.93 0.60
CA ALA A 64 -27.40 -0.60 0.33
C ALA A 64 -26.52 -1.11 1.48
N GLY A 65 -25.36 -1.66 1.14
CA GLY A 65 -24.38 -2.19 2.10
C GLY A 65 -22.96 -1.77 1.76
N LEU A 66 -22.15 -1.57 2.79
CA LEU A 66 -20.70 -1.40 2.70
C LEU A 66 -19.99 -2.60 3.30
N TRP A 67 -19.16 -3.27 2.51
CA TRP A 67 -18.24 -4.33 2.97
C TRP A 67 -16.86 -3.71 3.15
N THR A 68 -16.24 -3.93 4.32
CA THR A 68 -14.87 -3.50 4.62
C THR A 68 -14.22 -4.43 5.64
N ASP A 69 -12.88 -4.41 5.70
CA ASP A 69 -12.10 -5.29 6.58
C ASP A 69 -11.89 -4.71 8.00
N SER A 70 -11.25 -5.50 8.87
CA SER A 70 -11.10 -5.20 10.30
C SER A 70 -10.36 -3.90 10.62
N ARG A 71 -9.58 -3.36 9.69
CA ARG A 71 -8.85 -2.08 9.86
C ARG A 71 -9.81 -0.89 9.98
N TYR A 72 -11.02 -1.01 9.40
CA TYR A 72 -11.99 0.08 9.23
C TYR A 72 -13.31 -0.12 9.97
N PHE A 73 -13.53 -1.18 10.73
CA PHE A 73 -14.83 -1.45 11.35
C PHE A 73 -15.36 -0.30 12.21
N LEU A 74 -14.49 0.34 12.99
CA LEU A 74 -14.88 1.47 13.85
C LEU A 74 -15.18 2.70 12.99
N GLN A 75 -14.27 3.08 12.12
CA GLN A 75 -14.41 4.24 11.24
C GLN A 75 -15.67 4.15 10.36
N ALA A 76 -15.92 2.97 9.76
CA ALA A 76 -17.09 2.76 8.92
C ALA A 76 -18.40 2.84 9.75
N GLY A 77 -18.40 2.30 10.98
CA GLY A 77 -19.53 2.42 11.88
C GLY A 77 -19.93 3.88 12.11
N ASP A 78 -18.96 4.72 12.43
CA ASP A 78 -19.17 6.13 12.70
C ASP A 78 -19.58 6.92 11.44
N GLN A 79 -18.91 6.67 10.30
CA GLN A 79 -19.13 7.43 9.06
C GLN A 79 -20.42 7.05 8.33
N LEU A 80 -20.95 5.85 8.54
CA LEU A 80 -22.21 5.40 7.95
C LEU A 80 -23.44 5.78 8.80
N GLU A 81 -23.26 6.36 9.98
CA GLU A 81 -24.39 6.75 10.82
C GLU A 81 -25.32 7.73 10.08
N GLY A 82 -26.61 7.35 10.00
CA GLY A 82 -27.64 8.13 9.28
C GLY A 82 -27.59 8.06 7.75
N SER A 83 -26.71 7.25 7.15
CA SER A 83 -26.56 7.11 5.69
C SER A 83 -27.57 6.17 5.02
N THR A 84 -28.26 5.32 5.75
CA THR A 84 -29.09 4.19 5.28
C THR A 84 -28.27 3.05 4.61
N ILE A 85 -26.95 3.06 4.74
CA ILE A 85 -26.06 1.99 4.27
C ILE A 85 -25.72 1.09 5.45
N GLU A 86 -25.92 -0.19 5.31
CA GLU A 86 -25.59 -1.20 6.33
C GLU A 86 -24.09 -1.56 6.27
N LEU A 87 -23.45 -1.69 7.45
CA LEU A 87 -22.07 -2.13 7.55
C LEU A 87 -21.96 -3.65 7.62
N TYR A 88 -21.28 -4.24 6.65
CA TYR A 88 -20.91 -5.66 6.61
C TYR A 88 -19.43 -5.82 6.92
N LYS A 89 -19.11 -6.42 8.08
CA LYS A 89 -17.74 -6.62 8.59
C LYS A 89 -17.13 -7.86 7.96
N GLU A 90 -16.30 -7.70 6.93
CA GLU A 90 -15.69 -8.82 6.20
C GLU A 90 -14.87 -9.72 7.12
N GLY A 91 -15.00 -11.04 6.91
CA GLY A 91 -14.29 -12.06 7.67
C GLY A 91 -14.87 -12.38 9.05
N VAL A 92 -15.93 -11.68 9.47
CA VAL A 92 -16.65 -12.00 10.72
C VAL A 92 -17.66 -13.09 10.47
N SER A 93 -17.67 -14.10 11.33
CA SER A 93 -18.60 -15.23 11.23
C SER A 93 -20.06 -14.78 11.24
N GLY A 94 -20.84 -15.26 10.27
CA GLY A 94 -22.27 -14.92 10.12
C GLY A 94 -22.53 -13.64 9.31
N VAL A 95 -21.50 -12.92 8.89
CA VAL A 95 -21.63 -11.79 7.96
C VAL A 95 -21.57 -12.32 6.52
N PRO A 96 -22.58 -12.06 5.66
CA PRO A 96 -22.58 -12.55 4.28
C PRO A 96 -21.50 -11.87 3.44
N THR A 97 -20.93 -12.61 2.50
CA THR A 97 -20.12 -12.03 1.42
C THR A 97 -21.02 -11.22 0.47
N ILE A 98 -20.41 -10.43 -0.42
CA ILE A 98 -21.15 -9.68 -1.45
C ILE A 98 -21.98 -10.63 -2.31
N GLU A 99 -21.43 -11.78 -2.72
CA GLU A 99 -22.13 -12.76 -3.54
C GLU A 99 -23.31 -13.42 -2.77
N GLU A 100 -23.11 -13.79 -1.52
CA GLU A 100 -24.18 -14.34 -0.67
C GLU A 100 -25.29 -13.32 -0.46
N PHE A 101 -24.96 -12.05 -0.25
CA PHE A 101 -25.94 -10.97 -0.19
C PHE A 101 -26.70 -10.82 -1.50
N LEU A 102 -26.01 -10.72 -2.64
CA LEU A 102 -26.65 -10.57 -3.95
C LEU A 102 -27.57 -11.74 -4.27
N THR A 103 -27.15 -12.97 -4.01
CA THR A 103 -27.95 -14.16 -4.28
C THR A 103 -29.16 -14.30 -3.35
N SER A 104 -29.12 -13.73 -2.15
CA SER A 104 -30.25 -13.69 -1.22
C SER A 104 -31.27 -12.59 -1.52
N GLU A 105 -30.82 -11.47 -2.09
CA GLU A 105 -31.65 -10.28 -2.30
C GLU A 105 -32.23 -10.16 -3.72
N LEU A 106 -31.63 -10.81 -4.71
CA LEU A 106 -31.99 -10.62 -6.10
C LEU A 106 -32.77 -11.81 -6.67
N PRO A 107 -33.81 -11.58 -7.51
CA PRO A 107 -34.50 -12.65 -8.20
C PRO A 107 -33.64 -13.24 -9.33
N GLU A 108 -33.94 -14.47 -9.73
CA GLU A 108 -33.37 -15.11 -10.93
C GLU A 108 -33.55 -14.20 -12.16
N GLY A 109 -32.51 -14.11 -13.01
CA GLY A 109 -32.48 -13.23 -14.18
C GLY A 109 -32.07 -11.79 -13.90
N ALA A 110 -31.77 -11.44 -12.65
CA ALA A 110 -31.30 -10.09 -12.31
C ALA A 110 -29.89 -9.82 -12.82
N VAL A 111 -29.62 -8.54 -13.12
CA VAL A 111 -28.34 -8.03 -13.58
C VAL A 111 -27.65 -7.25 -12.47
N VAL A 112 -26.39 -7.61 -12.19
CA VAL A 112 -25.49 -6.86 -11.30
C VAL A 112 -24.58 -6.00 -12.17
N GLY A 113 -24.64 -4.66 -11.99
CA GLY A 113 -23.79 -3.72 -12.72
C GLY A 113 -22.52 -3.36 -11.96
N CYS A 114 -21.46 -3.02 -12.68
CA CYS A 114 -20.27 -2.36 -12.15
C CYS A 114 -19.58 -1.53 -13.23
N ASP A 115 -18.67 -0.63 -12.84
CA ASP A 115 -17.77 0.03 -13.77
C ASP A 115 -16.60 -0.90 -14.12
N GLY A 116 -16.61 -1.48 -15.32
CA GLY A 116 -15.57 -2.39 -15.78
C GLY A 116 -14.20 -1.75 -15.95
N THR A 117 -14.10 -0.43 -15.92
CA THR A 117 -12.79 0.26 -15.90
C THR A 117 -12.11 0.15 -14.55
N CYS A 118 -12.89 0.01 -13.45
CA CYS A 118 -12.41 0.00 -12.06
C CYS A 118 -12.41 -1.38 -11.41
N VAL A 119 -12.96 -2.41 -12.07
CA VAL A 119 -13.01 -3.79 -11.56
C VAL A 119 -12.06 -4.67 -12.36
N SER A 120 -11.25 -5.48 -11.68
CA SER A 120 -10.31 -6.38 -12.36
C SER A 120 -11.05 -7.50 -13.13
N GLN A 121 -10.43 -8.02 -14.20
CA GLN A 121 -10.97 -9.15 -14.95
C GLN A 121 -11.13 -10.39 -14.07
N ALA A 122 -10.17 -10.65 -13.17
CA ALA A 122 -10.24 -11.78 -12.24
C ALA A 122 -11.45 -11.67 -11.30
N GLU A 123 -11.76 -10.47 -10.83
CA GLU A 123 -12.91 -10.21 -9.96
C GLU A 123 -14.23 -10.39 -10.70
N VAL A 124 -14.36 -9.85 -11.92
CA VAL A 124 -15.55 -10.06 -12.76
C VAL A 124 -15.78 -11.56 -12.99
N GLU A 125 -14.75 -12.30 -13.42
CA GLU A 125 -14.85 -13.75 -13.63
C GLU A 125 -15.19 -14.53 -12.35
N ARG A 126 -14.68 -14.10 -11.20
CA ARG A 126 -14.98 -14.70 -9.89
C ARG A 126 -16.46 -14.51 -9.54
N MET A 127 -16.95 -13.29 -9.70
CA MET A 127 -18.35 -12.96 -9.44
C MET A 127 -19.28 -13.66 -10.44
N GLU A 128 -18.95 -13.69 -11.73
CA GLU A 128 -19.72 -14.42 -12.74
C GLU A 128 -19.90 -15.90 -12.37
N ARG A 129 -18.81 -16.57 -11.97
CA ARG A 129 -18.87 -17.97 -11.52
C ARG A 129 -19.77 -18.18 -10.31
N ALA A 130 -19.71 -17.27 -9.33
CA ALA A 130 -20.50 -17.36 -8.11
C ALA A 130 -22.00 -17.09 -8.37
N LEU A 131 -22.29 -16.09 -9.19
CA LEU A 131 -23.65 -15.59 -9.41
C LEU A 131 -24.43 -16.39 -10.48
N SER A 132 -23.74 -16.95 -11.47
CA SER A 132 -24.38 -17.71 -12.57
C SER A 132 -25.16 -18.94 -12.09
N ALA A 133 -24.74 -19.59 -11.01
CA ALA A 133 -25.45 -20.72 -10.41
C ALA A 133 -26.84 -20.33 -9.87
N PHE A 134 -27.11 -19.05 -9.65
CA PHE A 134 -28.37 -18.48 -9.19
C PHE A 134 -29.12 -17.71 -10.29
N GLY A 135 -28.68 -17.86 -11.55
CA GLY A 135 -29.28 -17.19 -12.71
C GLY A 135 -29.01 -15.68 -12.77
N LEU A 136 -28.06 -15.17 -11.99
CA LEU A 136 -27.66 -13.75 -12.01
C LEU A 136 -26.56 -13.53 -13.06
N THR A 137 -26.55 -12.34 -13.66
CA THR A 137 -25.53 -11.93 -14.65
C THR A 137 -24.82 -10.65 -14.25
N ILE A 138 -23.59 -10.46 -14.75
CA ILE A 138 -22.83 -9.22 -14.55
C ILE A 138 -22.85 -8.38 -15.83
N ASN A 139 -23.00 -7.08 -15.66
CA ASN A 139 -22.79 -6.08 -16.71
C ASN A 139 -21.76 -5.06 -16.24
N SER A 140 -20.62 -5.02 -16.91
CA SER A 140 -19.50 -4.11 -16.59
C SER A 140 -19.34 -2.96 -17.60
N ASP A 141 -20.39 -2.61 -18.36
CA ASP A 141 -20.31 -1.65 -19.47
C ASP A 141 -20.52 -0.19 -19.03
N TYR A 142 -21.02 0.05 -17.80
CA TYR A 142 -21.49 1.37 -17.40
C TYR A 142 -20.86 1.90 -16.13
N ASP A 143 -20.22 3.09 -16.19
CA ASP A 143 -20.00 3.95 -15.03
C ASP A 143 -21.28 4.75 -14.74
N LEU A 144 -22.14 4.21 -13.88
CA LEU A 144 -23.39 4.88 -13.49
C LEU A 144 -23.15 6.06 -12.54
N ILE A 145 -21.99 6.17 -11.93
CA ILE A 145 -21.65 7.28 -11.03
C ILE A 145 -21.35 8.54 -11.84
N ASP A 146 -20.72 8.43 -13.00
CA ASP A 146 -20.37 9.58 -13.84
C ASP A 146 -21.59 10.45 -14.17
N GLY A 147 -22.71 9.81 -14.51
CA GLY A 147 -23.95 10.53 -14.86
C GLY A 147 -24.67 11.22 -13.71
N ILE A 148 -24.32 10.91 -12.46
CA ILE A 148 -25.00 11.43 -11.24
C ILE A 148 -24.09 12.27 -10.34
N TRP A 149 -22.78 12.24 -10.53
CA TRP A 149 -21.79 13.03 -9.80
C TRP A 149 -21.46 14.32 -10.57
N ALA A 150 -22.32 15.32 -10.49
CA ALA A 150 -22.24 16.53 -11.31
C ALA A 150 -20.95 17.35 -11.14
N ASP A 151 -20.34 17.31 -9.95
CA ASP A 151 -19.10 18.01 -9.60
C ASP A 151 -17.91 17.05 -9.49
N ARG A 152 -17.95 15.92 -10.23
CA ARG A 152 -16.86 14.95 -10.25
C ARG A 152 -15.54 15.60 -10.65
N PRO A 153 -14.48 15.49 -9.83
CA PRO A 153 -13.17 16.04 -10.15
C PRO A 153 -12.64 15.51 -11.50
N ALA A 154 -11.94 16.34 -12.25
CA ALA A 154 -11.33 15.90 -13.50
C ALA A 154 -10.20 14.87 -13.24
N ILE A 155 -9.90 14.02 -14.22
CA ILE A 155 -8.73 13.16 -14.19
C ILE A 155 -7.47 14.05 -14.15
N PRO A 156 -6.53 13.81 -13.20
CA PRO A 156 -5.33 14.63 -13.06
C PRO A 156 -4.41 14.50 -14.27
N LYS A 157 -3.74 15.60 -14.61
CA LYS A 157 -2.87 15.71 -15.78
C LYS A 157 -1.55 16.39 -15.44
N ASN A 158 -0.99 16.08 -14.26
CA ASN A 158 0.32 16.59 -13.88
C ASN A 158 1.40 16.10 -14.82
N GLU A 159 2.45 16.88 -15.02
CA GLU A 159 3.54 16.55 -15.92
C GLU A 159 4.41 15.41 -15.36
N PHE A 160 4.76 14.44 -16.21
CA PHE A 160 5.74 13.40 -15.84
C PHE A 160 7.14 13.98 -15.74
N ARG A 161 7.91 13.50 -14.77
CA ARG A 161 9.34 13.71 -14.67
C ARG A 161 10.10 12.40 -14.93
N PRO A 162 11.28 12.45 -15.56
CA PRO A 162 12.10 11.26 -15.70
C PRO A 162 12.64 10.82 -14.34
N GLN A 163 12.84 9.51 -14.18
CA GLN A 163 13.58 8.93 -13.05
C GLN A 163 15.02 8.69 -13.51
N PRO A 164 16.01 9.39 -12.93
CA PRO A 164 17.40 9.27 -13.35
C PRO A 164 17.93 7.82 -13.21
N VAL A 165 18.80 7.42 -14.14
CA VAL A 165 19.40 6.08 -14.14
C VAL A 165 20.28 5.86 -12.91
N GLU A 166 20.85 6.91 -12.33
CA GLU A 166 21.60 6.85 -11.07
C GLU A 166 20.75 6.33 -9.90
N TYR A 167 19.41 6.49 -9.96
CA TYR A 167 18.48 5.96 -8.95
C TYR A 167 17.80 4.67 -9.39
N SER A 168 17.48 4.54 -10.67
CA SER A 168 16.78 3.38 -11.23
C SER A 168 17.71 2.22 -11.63
N GLY A 169 19.02 2.49 -11.78
CA GLY A 169 20.06 1.52 -12.12
C GLY A 169 20.01 0.96 -13.54
N GLU A 170 18.99 1.29 -14.33
CA GLU A 170 18.77 0.71 -15.65
C GLU A 170 18.01 1.68 -16.57
N GLU A 171 18.44 1.82 -17.81
CA GLU A 171 17.72 2.60 -18.81
C GLU A 171 16.41 1.93 -19.24
N THR A 172 15.41 2.71 -19.66
CA THR A 172 14.10 2.24 -20.11
C THR A 172 14.21 1.20 -21.22
N LYS A 173 15.08 1.40 -22.21
CA LYS A 173 15.29 0.45 -23.33
C LYS A 173 15.83 -0.91 -22.83
N ALA A 174 16.77 -0.94 -21.93
CA ALA A 174 17.32 -2.16 -21.35
C ALA A 174 16.25 -2.88 -20.52
N ARG A 175 15.48 -2.13 -19.74
CA ARG A 175 14.41 -2.66 -18.89
C ARG A 175 13.27 -3.27 -19.72
N THR A 176 12.79 -2.60 -20.74
CA THR A 176 11.76 -3.14 -21.66
C THR A 176 12.24 -4.38 -22.40
N GLN A 177 13.51 -4.43 -22.81
CA GLN A 177 14.11 -5.62 -23.41
C GLN A 177 14.16 -6.79 -22.41
N ARG A 178 14.56 -6.55 -21.18
CA ARG A 178 14.56 -7.57 -20.12
C ARG A 178 13.16 -8.12 -19.83
N ILE A 179 12.13 -7.25 -19.85
CA ILE A 179 10.73 -7.67 -19.74
C ILE A 179 10.38 -8.62 -20.91
N LEU A 180 10.69 -8.25 -22.15
CA LEU A 180 10.43 -9.08 -23.33
C LEU A 180 11.14 -10.44 -23.29
N GLU A 181 12.36 -10.51 -22.78
CA GLU A 181 13.09 -11.77 -22.59
C GLU A 181 12.38 -12.69 -21.60
N HIS A 182 11.82 -12.14 -20.51
CA HIS A 182 11.04 -12.92 -19.54
C HIS A 182 9.67 -13.34 -20.11
N LEU A 183 8.99 -12.48 -20.87
CA LEU A 183 7.75 -12.81 -21.58
C LEU A 183 7.97 -13.96 -22.58
N LYS A 184 9.08 -13.94 -23.32
CA LYS A 184 9.45 -14.99 -24.26
C LYS A 184 9.63 -16.35 -23.58
N LYS A 185 10.22 -16.40 -22.38
CA LYS A 185 10.32 -17.62 -21.56
C LYS A 185 8.95 -18.16 -21.15
N LYS A 186 7.93 -17.29 -21.08
CA LYS A 186 6.54 -17.65 -20.79
C LYS A 186 5.72 -17.95 -22.06
N GLY A 187 6.32 -17.84 -23.25
CA GLY A 187 5.66 -18.09 -24.53
C GLY A 187 4.83 -16.89 -25.05
N ALA A 188 5.06 -15.70 -24.51
CA ALA A 188 4.43 -14.45 -24.94
C ALA A 188 5.45 -13.50 -25.59
N ASN A 189 4.94 -12.52 -26.36
CA ASN A 189 5.77 -11.49 -26.99
C ASN A 189 5.25 -10.06 -26.74
N ALA A 190 4.26 -9.91 -25.87
CA ALA A 190 3.75 -8.61 -25.44
C ALA A 190 3.11 -8.68 -24.04
N THR A 191 3.01 -7.52 -23.40
CA THR A 191 2.21 -7.31 -22.17
C THR A 191 1.60 -5.91 -22.16
N VAL A 192 0.52 -5.74 -21.39
CA VAL A 192 -0.14 -4.46 -21.14
C VAL A 192 0.14 -4.04 -19.71
N LEU A 193 0.59 -2.80 -19.53
CA LEU A 193 0.81 -2.20 -18.21
C LEU A 193 -0.41 -1.35 -17.87
N THR A 194 -1.16 -1.78 -16.92
CA THR A 194 -2.39 -1.10 -16.47
C THR A 194 -2.22 -0.44 -15.12
N THR A 195 -1.37 -0.99 -14.25
CA THR A 195 -1.08 -0.39 -12.95
C THR A 195 -0.01 0.68 -13.07
N LEU A 196 -0.21 1.78 -12.33
CA LEU A 196 0.60 2.99 -12.46
C LEU A 196 2.05 2.81 -11.98
N ASP A 197 2.27 1.95 -11.01
CA ASP A 197 3.59 1.62 -10.48
C ASP A 197 4.42 0.80 -11.48
N GLU A 198 3.81 -0.17 -12.19
CA GLU A 198 4.46 -0.91 -13.27
C GLU A 198 4.82 0.00 -14.44
N LEU A 199 3.88 0.87 -14.82
CA LEU A 199 4.09 1.87 -15.86
C LEU A 199 5.28 2.78 -15.52
N ALA A 200 5.25 3.36 -14.31
CA ALA A 200 6.27 4.28 -13.83
C ALA A 200 7.66 3.61 -13.73
N TRP A 201 7.70 2.36 -13.28
CA TRP A 201 8.94 1.58 -13.23
C TRP A 201 9.45 1.22 -14.62
N ALA A 202 8.59 0.67 -15.49
CA ALA A 202 9.00 0.17 -16.81
C ALA A 202 9.56 1.29 -17.70
N PHE A 203 9.00 2.50 -17.62
CA PHE A 203 9.39 3.63 -18.47
C PHE A 203 10.26 4.68 -17.76
N ASN A 204 10.73 4.42 -16.53
CA ASN A 204 11.54 5.35 -15.74
C ASN A 204 10.92 6.75 -15.64
N ILE A 205 9.63 6.82 -15.35
CA ILE A 205 8.90 8.08 -15.17
C ILE A 205 8.24 8.15 -13.79
N ARG A 206 8.12 9.34 -13.24
CA ARG A 206 7.42 9.61 -11.98
C ARG A 206 6.47 10.79 -12.16
N ASN A 207 5.50 10.90 -11.26
CA ASN A 207 4.46 11.94 -11.32
C ASN A 207 3.92 12.24 -9.92
N CYS A 208 2.85 13.01 -9.83
CA CYS A 208 2.14 13.32 -8.59
C CYS A 208 0.59 13.32 -8.80
N ASP A 209 0.08 12.48 -9.71
CA ASP A 209 -1.36 12.37 -9.94
C ASP A 209 -2.09 11.66 -8.78
N VAL A 210 -1.38 10.80 -8.08
CA VAL A 210 -1.88 10.04 -6.93
C VAL A 210 -1.21 10.56 -5.67
N GLU A 211 -2.02 10.90 -4.68
CA GLU A 211 -1.54 11.33 -3.38
C GLU A 211 -0.63 10.26 -2.77
N CYS A 212 0.48 10.65 -2.17
CA CYS A 212 1.49 9.78 -1.55
C CYS A 212 2.23 8.83 -2.50
N ASN A 213 1.79 8.65 -3.73
CA ASN A 213 2.42 7.75 -4.70
C ASN A 213 2.99 8.54 -5.88
N PRO A 214 4.29 8.46 -6.16
CA PRO A 214 4.92 9.23 -7.23
C PRO A 214 4.66 8.61 -8.61
N VAL A 215 3.40 8.36 -8.94
CA VAL A 215 2.93 7.73 -10.18
C VAL A 215 1.93 8.62 -10.91
N GLY A 216 1.74 8.40 -12.19
CA GLY A 216 0.86 9.20 -13.04
C GLY A 216 -0.04 8.38 -13.93
N VAL A 217 -1.26 8.89 -14.13
CA VAL A 217 -2.30 8.27 -14.94
C VAL A 217 -1.83 8.01 -16.37
N GLY A 218 -1.90 6.73 -16.78
CA GLY A 218 -1.51 6.25 -18.09
C GLY A 218 -1.53 4.74 -18.17
N PHE A 219 -1.47 4.24 -19.40
CA PHE A 219 -1.30 2.82 -19.70
C PHE A 219 -0.01 2.59 -20.48
N GLY A 220 0.49 1.36 -20.47
CA GLY A 220 1.63 0.98 -21.25
C GLY A 220 1.37 -0.29 -22.07
N PHE A 221 2.05 -0.39 -23.19
CA PHE A 221 2.17 -1.63 -23.96
C PHE A 221 3.66 -1.88 -24.20
N ILE A 222 4.12 -3.10 -23.96
CA ILE A 222 5.47 -3.54 -24.29
C ILE A 222 5.35 -4.74 -25.21
N GLY A 223 5.85 -4.62 -26.44
CA GLY A 223 5.84 -5.67 -27.46
C GLY A 223 7.15 -5.70 -28.24
N GLU A 224 7.42 -6.81 -28.94
CA GLU A 224 8.66 -7.00 -29.71
C GLU A 224 8.95 -5.88 -30.73
N LYS A 225 7.93 -5.25 -31.26
CA LYS A 225 8.08 -4.22 -32.31
C LYS A 225 8.16 -2.81 -31.77
N GLU A 226 7.48 -2.53 -30.68
CA GLU A 226 7.38 -1.20 -30.08
C GLU A 226 6.96 -1.28 -28.61
N SER A 227 7.31 -0.24 -27.87
CA SER A 227 6.73 0.08 -26.56
C SER A 227 5.91 1.37 -26.68
N VAL A 228 4.76 1.43 -26.03
CA VAL A 228 3.85 2.58 -26.12
C VAL A 228 3.42 3.03 -24.74
N LEU A 229 3.50 4.34 -24.50
CA LEU A 229 2.90 5.02 -23.37
C LEU A 229 1.62 5.71 -23.83
N PHE A 230 0.47 5.33 -23.25
CA PHE A 230 -0.82 5.99 -23.48
C PHE A 230 -1.11 6.94 -22.32
N THR A 231 -1.13 8.24 -22.60
CA THR A 231 -1.38 9.26 -21.57
C THR A 231 -1.91 10.55 -22.19
N PHE A 232 -2.23 11.54 -21.37
CA PHE A 232 -2.66 12.85 -21.83
C PHE A 232 -1.46 13.65 -22.37
N ALA A 233 -1.67 14.36 -23.47
CA ALA A 233 -0.59 15.12 -24.14
C ALA A 233 0.07 16.16 -23.20
N GLU A 234 -0.72 16.73 -22.30
CA GLU A 234 -0.28 17.73 -21.32
C GLU A 234 0.76 17.19 -20.32
N LYS A 235 0.82 15.87 -20.16
CA LYS A 235 1.73 15.21 -19.19
C LYS A 235 3.14 14.99 -19.73
N VAL A 236 3.36 15.13 -21.03
CA VAL A 236 4.63 14.82 -21.68
C VAL A 236 5.15 16.06 -22.40
N ASN A 237 6.10 16.75 -21.80
CA ASN A 237 6.76 17.87 -22.45
C ASN A 237 7.70 17.42 -23.59
N ALA A 238 8.16 18.33 -24.42
CA ALA A 238 8.98 18.01 -25.59
C ALA A 238 10.32 17.32 -25.25
N ALA A 239 10.92 17.62 -24.09
CA ALA A 239 12.17 17.00 -23.64
C ALA A 239 11.93 15.52 -23.27
N LEU A 240 10.94 15.24 -22.45
CA LEU A 240 10.57 13.89 -22.06
C LEU A 240 10.10 13.06 -23.26
N GLN A 241 9.35 13.66 -24.20
CA GLN A 241 8.93 12.98 -25.44
C GLN A 241 10.14 12.54 -26.27
N SER A 242 11.15 13.40 -26.39
CA SER A 242 12.37 13.08 -27.13
C SER A 242 13.18 11.99 -26.42
N GLU A 243 13.25 12.01 -25.08
CA GLU A 243 13.91 11.00 -24.28
C GLU A 243 13.22 9.63 -24.42
N LEU A 244 11.90 9.57 -24.22
CA LEU A 244 11.12 8.35 -24.40
C LEU A 244 11.27 7.77 -25.81
N GLN A 245 11.22 8.61 -26.84
CA GLN A 245 11.43 8.18 -28.22
C GLN A 245 12.84 7.62 -28.46
N ALA A 246 13.87 8.24 -27.90
CA ALA A 246 15.25 7.72 -27.96
C ALA A 246 15.40 6.36 -27.27
N GLN A 247 14.60 6.11 -26.23
CA GLN A 247 14.51 4.84 -25.50
C GLN A 247 13.56 3.82 -26.17
N GLY A 248 12.96 4.13 -27.33
CA GLY A 248 12.08 3.24 -28.06
C GLY A 248 10.62 3.22 -27.58
N VAL A 249 10.20 4.23 -26.84
CA VAL A 249 8.82 4.38 -26.35
C VAL A 249 8.09 5.45 -27.14
N ARG A 250 6.98 5.06 -27.79
CA ARG A 250 6.06 5.96 -28.49
C ARG A 250 4.99 6.46 -27.53
N VAL A 251 4.63 7.73 -27.59
CA VAL A 251 3.53 8.32 -26.82
C VAL A 251 2.27 8.43 -27.66
N MET A 252 1.13 8.01 -27.11
CA MET A 252 -0.20 8.09 -27.70
C MET A 252 -1.22 8.66 -26.68
N GLY A 253 -2.40 9.06 -27.16
CA GLY A 253 -3.48 9.57 -26.32
C GLY A 253 -4.02 8.51 -25.35
N TYR A 254 -4.39 8.93 -24.14
CA TYR A 254 -4.84 8.03 -23.07
C TYR A 254 -5.93 7.03 -23.50
N GLN A 255 -6.96 7.50 -24.18
CA GLN A 255 -8.08 6.66 -24.64
C GLN A 255 -7.75 5.80 -25.88
N GLU A 256 -6.64 6.07 -26.55
CA GLU A 256 -6.25 5.32 -27.75
C GLU A 256 -5.84 3.87 -27.43
N ILE A 257 -5.61 3.54 -26.16
CA ILE A 257 -5.29 2.16 -25.76
C ILE A 257 -6.37 1.16 -26.22
N PHE A 258 -7.65 1.48 -26.10
CA PHE A 258 -8.73 0.58 -26.47
C PHE A 258 -8.70 0.23 -27.97
N GLY A 259 -8.56 1.25 -28.82
CA GLY A 259 -8.41 1.06 -30.28
C GLY A 259 -7.11 0.34 -30.65
N TYR A 260 -6.03 0.65 -29.96
CA TYR A 260 -4.74 -0.01 -30.17
C TYR A 260 -4.80 -1.52 -29.85
N LEU A 261 -5.34 -1.89 -28.69
CA LEU A 261 -5.45 -3.29 -28.27
C LEU A 261 -6.39 -4.09 -29.19
N SER A 262 -7.49 -3.49 -29.66
CA SER A 262 -8.42 -4.14 -30.57
C SER A 262 -7.85 -4.36 -31.99
N ALA A 263 -6.83 -3.59 -32.38
CA ALA A 263 -6.14 -3.67 -33.66
C ALA A 263 -4.87 -4.54 -33.62
N LEU A 264 -4.53 -5.17 -32.51
CA LEU A 264 -3.36 -6.04 -32.42
C LEU A 264 -3.44 -7.20 -33.41
N PRO A 265 -2.36 -7.52 -34.15
CA PRO A 265 -2.37 -8.62 -35.12
C PRO A 265 -2.33 -10.00 -34.42
N SER A 266 -2.81 -11.04 -35.11
CA SER A 266 -2.84 -12.42 -34.58
C SER A 266 -1.47 -13.03 -34.24
N SER A 267 -0.39 -12.40 -34.70
CA SER A 267 1.00 -12.78 -34.31
C SER A 267 1.38 -12.35 -32.89
N VAL A 268 0.58 -11.49 -32.25
CA VAL A 268 0.82 -11.04 -30.88
C VAL A 268 0.20 -12.04 -29.90
N THR A 269 1.02 -12.48 -28.96
CA THR A 269 0.60 -13.25 -27.79
C THR A 269 0.82 -12.38 -26.55
N VAL A 270 -0.27 -11.99 -25.90
CA VAL A 270 -0.23 -11.07 -24.77
C VAL A 270 -0.18 -11.86 -23.45
N TYR A 271 0.79 -11.55 -22.61
CA TYR A 271 0.84 -12.04 -21.22
C TYR A 271 0.09 -11.08 -20.32
N VAL A 272 -0.89 -11.58 -19.59
CA VAL A 272 -1.77 -10.78 -18.75
C VAL A 272 -1.87 -11.33 -17.33
N ASP A 273 -1.92 -10.42 -16.38
CA ASP A 273 -2.32 -10.70 -14.99
C ASP A 273 -3.76 -10.20 -14.81
N LYS A 274 -4.72 -11.12 -14.78
CA LYS A 274 -6.14 -10.76 -14.69
C LYS A 274 -6.50 -10.03 -13.39
N SER A 275 -5.70 -10.16 -12.36
CA SER A 275 -5.90 -9.41 -11.10
C SER A 275 -5.43 -7.96 -11.18
N ARG A 276 -4.63 -7.61 -12.20
CA ARG A 276 -4.01 -6.30 -12.39
C ARG A 276 -4.43 -5.59 -13.67
N ILE A 277 -5.37 -6.16 -14.44
CA ILE A 277 -5.97 -5.53 -15.61
C ILE A 277 -7.47 -5.36 -15.39
N SER A 278 -8.01 -4.17 -15.68
CA SER A 278 -9.45 -3.94 -15.59
C SER A 278 -10.21 -4.71 -16.66
N SER A 279 -11.46 -5.07 -16.39
CA SER A 279 -12.32 -5.81 -17.31
C SER A 279 -12.47 -5.07 -18.65
N ALA A 280 -12.62 -3.74 -18.63
CA ALA A 280 -12.73 -2.94 -19.83
C ALA A 280 -11.48 -3.02 -20.72
N VAL A 281 -10.26 -2.92 -20.13
CA VAL A 281 -9.01 -3.04 -20.89
C VAL A 281 -8.78 -4.46 -21.37
N TYR A 282 -9.10 -5.47 -20.56
CA TYR A 282 -9.01 -6.87 -20.95
C TYR A 282 -9.92 -7.21 -22.13
N ASN A 283 -11.17 -6.75 -22.10
CA ASN A 283 -12.15 -6.96 -23.16
C ASN A 283 -11.82 -6.19 -24.46
N ALA A 284 -10.95 -5.18 -24.39
CA ALA A 284 -10.44 -4.49 -25.57
C ALA A 284 -9.36 -5.27 -26.32
N LEU A 285 -8.78 -6.33 -25.74
CA LEU A 285 -7.82 -7.18 -26.42
C LEU A 285 -8.48 -7.86 -27.63
N ALA A 286 -7.83 -7.78 -28.80
CA ALA A 286 -8.34 -8.39 -30.03
C ALA A 286 -8.66 -9.89 -29.82
N PRO A 287 -9.86 -10.36 -30.16
CA PRO A 287 -10.28 -11.74 -29.90
C PRO A 287 -9.41 -12.83 -30.57
N HIS A 288 -8.66 -12.46 -31.62
CA HIS A 288 -7.74 -13.35 -32.31
C HIS A 288 -6.32 -13.35 -31.72
N CYS A 289 -6.03 -12.49 -30.75
CA CYS A 289 -4.76 -12.52 -30.04
C CYS A 289 -4.78 -13.59 -28.94
N ARG A 290 -3.76 -14.44 -28.95
CA ARG A 290 -3.57 -15.41 -27.87
C ARG A 290 -3.24 -14.68 -26.58
N GLN A 291 -3.86 -15.12 -25.50
CA GLN A 291 -3.57 -14.62 -24.15
C GLN A 291 -2.97 -15.74 -23.30
N ILE A 292 -1.98 -15.39 -22.48
CA ILE A 292 -1.37 -16.28 -21.49
C ILE A 292 -1.53 -15.59 -20.14
N GLU A 293 -2.19 -16.27 -19.21
CA GLU A 293 -2.44 -15.74 -17.86
C GLU A 293 -1.31 -16.09 -16.90
N GLY A 294 -0.97 -15.17 -16.01
CA GLY A 294 -0.05 -15.38 -14.90
C GLY A 294 0.30 -14.09 -14.18
N VAL A 295 1.03 -14.21 -13.09
CA VAL A 295 1.51 -13.05 -12.31
C VAL A 295 2.37 -12.16 -13.21
N SER A 296 2.13 -10.84 -13.18
CA SER A 296 2.82 -9.87 -14.01
C SER A 296 4.35 -10.02 -13.94
N VAL A 297 4.98 -10.15 -15.12
CA VAL A 297 6.44 -10.17 -15.24
C VAL A 297 7.05 -8.87 -14.71
N VAL A 298 6.38 -7.74 -14.91
CA VAL A 298 6.87 -6.44 -14.47
C VAL A 298 6.83 -6.34 -12.95
N THR A 299 5.73 -6.74 -12.31
CA THR A 299 5.63 -6.83 -10.84
C THR A 299 6.76 -7.69 -10.25
N MET A 300 7.02 -8.85 -10.84
CA MET A 300 8.12 -9.73 -10.39
C MET A 300 9.49 -9.06 -10.54
N LEU A 301 9.79 -8.49 -11.71
CA LEU A 301 11.09 -7.86 -11.96
C LEU A 301 11.32 -6.61 -11.10
N LYS A 302 10.28 -5.82 -10.86
CA LYS A 302 10.28 -4.62 -10.02
C LYS A 302 10.54 -4.95 -8.54
N SER A 303 10.10 -6.11 -8.08
CA SER A 303 10.29 -6.53 -6.69
C SER A 303 11.76 -6.86 -6.35
N TYR A 304 12.56 -7.25 -7.33
CA TYR A 304 14.00 -7.53 -7.17
C TYR A 304 14.81 -6.25 -7.36
N LYS A 305 15.14 -5.58 -6.25
CA LYS A 305 15.87 -4.30 -6.29
C LYS A 305 17.31 -4.53 -6.73
N ASN A 306 17.76 -3.73 -7.69
CA ASN A 306 19.14 -3.73 -8.14
C ASN A 306 20.06 -2.93 -7.18
N GLU A 307 21.36 -2.93 -7.44
CA GLU A 307 22.36 -2.27 -6.58
C GLU A 307 22.12 -0.75 -6.43
N ALA A 308 21.71 -0.06 -7.51
CA ALA A 308 21.44 1.37 -7.46
C ALA A 308 20.18 1.67 -6.63
N GLU A 309 19.12 0.87 -6.80
CA GLU A 309 17.90 0.95 -6.01
C GLU A 309 18.16 0.68 -4.53
N LEU A 310 18.93 -0.37 -4.20
CA LEU A 310 19.33 -0.66 -2.81
C LEU A 310 20.20 0.43 -2.20
N ALA A 311 21.13 1.00 -2.97
CA ALA A 311 21.89 2.17 -2.53
C ALA A 311 21.00 3.38 -2.24
N GLY A 312 19.94 3.58 -3.04
CA GLY A 312 18.88 4.56 -2.80
C GLY A 312 18.13 4.30 -1.49
N VAL A 313 17.76 3.04 -1.23
CA VAL A 313 17.15 2.63 0.05
C VAL A 313 18.01 3.06 1.23
N HIS A 314 19.30 2.71 1.24
CA HIS A 314 20.18 3.07 2.35
C HIS A 314 20.29 4.58 2.53
N ARG A 315 20.44 5.36 1.44
CA ARG A 315 20.46 6.83 1.52
C ARG A 315 19.16 7.41 2.07
N SER A 316 18.02 6.85 1.68
CA SER A 316 16.71 7.28 2.15
C SER A 316 16.52 6.98 3.64
N MET A 317 16.97 5.81 4.12
CA MET A 317 16.92 5.46 5.55
C MET A 317 17.77 6.39 6.40
N HIS A 318 18.94 6.83 5.93
CA HIS A 318 19.76 7.83 6.64
C HIS A 318 19.05 9.19 6.73
N ARG A 319 18.45 9.68 5.62
CA ARG A 319 17.71 10.95 5.62
C ARG A 319 16.51 10.91 6.54
N ASP A 320 15.72 9.83 6.45
CA ASP A 320 14.54 9.66 7.28
C ASP A 320 14.92 9.48 8.76
N GLY A 321 15.99 8.74 9.06
CA GLY A 321 16.52 8.59 10.42
C GLY A 321 16.94 9.91 11.06
N VAL A 322 17.55 10.83 10.28
CA VAL A 322 17.86 12.19 10.73
C VAL A 322 16.58 12.98 11.00
N ALA A 323 15.61 12.94 10.07
CA ALA A 323 14.34 13.66 10.22
C ALA A 323 13.55 13.18 11.43
N LEU A 324 13.45 11.86 11.64
CA LEU A 324 12.79 11.24 12.78
C LEU A 324 13.51 11.56 14.11
N THR A 325 14.84 11.56 14.12
CA THR A 325 15.62 11.93 15.32
C THR A 325 15.30 13.36 15.73
N ARG A 326 15.32 14.31 14.79
CA ARG A 326 14.99 15.72 15.03
C ARG A 326 13.56 15.91 15.47
N PHE A 327 12.64 15.21 14.81
CA PHE A 327 11.23 15.24 15.16
C PHE A 327 10.96 14.73 16.58
N PHE A 328 11.48 13.56 16.96
CA PHE A 328 11.26 13.02 18.32
C PHE A 328 11.94 13.87 19.40
N MET A 329 13.11 14.43 19.12
CA MET A 329 13.77 15.39 20.01
C MET A 329 12.92 16.65 20.18
N TRP A 330 12.37 17.19 19.09
CA TRP A 330 11.44 18.32 19.12
C TRP A 330 10.19 17.99 19.94
N LEU A 331 9.56 16.83 19.68
CA LEU A 331 8.33 16.42 20.36
C LEU A 331 8.54 16.33 21.89
N GLU A 332 9.60 15.66 22.31
CA GLU A 332 9.95 15.56 23.73
C GLU A 332 10.16 16.95 24.37
N ALA A 333 10.90 17.82 23.70
CA ALA A 333 11.16 19.18 24.20
C ALA A 333 9.89 20.03 24.23
N ALA A 334 9.03 19.94 23.23
CA ALA A 334 7.76 20.67 23.16
C ALA A 334 6.82 20.27 24.30
N LEU A 335 6.65 18.96 24.53
CA LEU A 335 5.81 18.45 25.61
C LEU A 335 6.37 18.82 27.00
N LYS A 336 7.70 18.82 27.20
CA LYS A 336 8.34 19.27 28.43
C LYS A 336 8.13 20.77 28.70
N ARG A 337 8.02 21.61 27.67
CA ARG A 337 7.65 23.02 27.77
C ARG A 337 6.17 23.27 28.04
N GLY A 338 5.35 22.20 28.04
CA GLY A 338 3.90 22.29 28.17
C GLY A 338 3.15 22.66 26.90
N GLU A 339 3.80 22.54 25.74
CA GLU A 339 3.11 22.61 24.46
C GLU A 339 2.23 21.36 24.26
N THR A 340 1.12 21.54 23.59
CA THR A 340 0.11 20.48 23.46
C THR A 340 -0.31 20.33 21.99
N PRO A 341 0.59 19.83 21.12
CA PRO A 341 0.26 19.63 19.72
C PRO A 341 -0.86 18.58 19.57
N THR A 342 -1.68 18.74 18.56
CA THR A 342 -2.70 17.75 18.17
C THR A 342 -2.12 16.68 17.26
N GLU A 343 -2.79 15.54 17.16
CA GLU A 343 -2.40 14.45 16.23
C GLU A 343 -2.28 14.93 14.78
N VAL A 344 -3.14 15.88 14.34
CA VAL A 344 -3.05 16.51 13.00
C VAL A 344 -1.80 17.38 12.86
N GLU A 345 -1.43 18.12 13.91
CA GLU A 345 -0.21 18.95 13.88
C GLU A 345 1.05 18.11 13.86
N ILE A 346 1.05 16.94 14.49
CA ILE A 346 2.18 15.99 14.48
C ILE A 346 2.51 15.55 13.06
N ASP A 347 1.51 15.18 12.26
CA ASP A 347 1.68 14.83 10.85
C ASP A 347 2.41 15.95 10.07
N ARG A 348 1.87 17.16 10.12
CA ARG A 348 2.46 18.33 9.46
C ARG A 348 3.90 18.62 9.92
N ILE A 349 4.17 18.54 11.21
CA ILE A 349 5.50 18.85 11.77
C ILE A 349 6.52 17.78 11.35
N LEU A 350 6.13 16.51 11.31
CA LEU A 350 7.00 15.45 10.82
C LEU A 350 7.34 15.64 9.34
N ALA A 351 6.34 15.98 8.51
CA ALA A 351 6.56 16.32 7.10
C ALA A 351 7.52 17.50 6.93
N GLU A 352 7.43 18.53 7.79
CA GLU A 352 8.36 19.68 7.80
C GLU A 352 9.82 19.26 8.14
N HIS A 353 10.01 18.30 9.04
CA HIS A 353 11.34 17.75 9.33
C HIS A 353 11.91 16.97 8.13
N ARG A 354 11.10 16.16 7.45
CA ARG A 354 11.46 15.43 6.23
C ARG A 354 11.78 16.36 5.06
N ALA A 355 11.01 17.45 4.93
CA ALA A 355 11.17 18.45 3.89
C ALA A 355 12.45 19.30 4.01
N GLN A 356 13.23 19.18 5.09
CA GLN A 356 14.58 19.76 5.17
C GLN A 356 15.55 19.11 4.17
N SER A 357 15.23 17.94 3.63
CA SER A 357 15.96 17.29 2.56
C SER A 357 15.42 17.70 1.18
N ASP A 358 16.28 18.14 0.27
CA ASP A 358 15.95 18.43 -1.13
C ASP A 358 15.59 17.18 -1.95
N MET A 359 15.80 16.02 -1.37
CA MET A 359 15.38 14.72 -1.94
C MET A 359 13.95 14.34 -1.60
N TYR A 360 13.34 14.97 -0.59
CA TYR A 360 11.94 14.70 -0.19
C TYR A 360 10.96 15.22 -1.25
N ILE A 361 9.96 14.43 -1.59
CA ILE A 361 8.94 14.77 -2.59
C ILE A 361 7.50 14.60 -2.07
N GLY A 362 7.33 14.22 -0.81
CA GLY A 362 6.03 14.03 -0.14
C GLY A 362 6.03 12.84 0.79
N ASP A 363 4.92 12.61 1.47
CA ASP A 363 4.73 11.44 2.30
C ASP A 363 4.43 10.20 1.44
N SER A 364 4.75 9.00 1.93
CA SER A 364 4.47 7.74 1.23
C SER A 364 3.05 7.20 1.51
N PHE A 365 2.42 7.70 2.58
CA PHE A 365 1.02 7.50 2.95
C PHE A 365 0.61 8.55 4.00
N ASP A 366 -0.70 8.68 4.26
CA ASP A 366 -1.21 9.57 5.31
C ASP A 366 -0.72 9.09 6.68
N THR A 367 0.00 9.94 7.41
CA THR A 367 0.56 9.58 8.73
C THR A 367 -0.52 9.10 9.70
N ILE A 368 -0.28 7.97 10.33
CA ILE A 368 -1.10 7.45 11.42
C ILE A 368 -0.48 7.92 12.74
N CYS A 369 -1.08 8.92 13.34
CA CYS A 369 -0.67 9.44 14.64
C CYS A 369 -1.75 9.11 15.67
N GLY A 370 -1.60 8.01 16.38
CA GLY A 370 -2.57 7.53 17.36
C GLY A 370 -2.08 7.72 18.81
N TYR A 371 -2.58 8.76 19.50
CA TYR A 371 -2.30 9.00 20.90
C TYR A 371 -3.25 8.19 21.78
N GLN A 372 -2.72 7.48 22.78
CA GLN A 372 -3.48 6.64 23.71
C GLN A 372 -4.33 5.59 22.95
N ASP A 373 -5.64 5.56 23.17
CA ASP A 373 -6.56 4.59 22.59
C ASP A 373 -6.84 4.80 21.09
N HIS A 374 -6.55 5.97 20.52
CA HIS A 374 -6.52 6.14 19.07
C HIS A 374 -5.48 5.25 18.38
N GLY A 375 -4.37 4.91 19.06
CA GLY A 375 -3.41 3.93 18.59
C GLY A 375 -4.00 2.53 18.37
N ALA A 376 -5.15 2.20 19.00
CA ALA A 376 -5.84 0.92 18.78
C ALA A 376 -6.62 0.85 17.47
N ILE A 377 -6.80 1.96 16.78
CA ILE A 377 -7.41 2.02 15.45
C ILE A 377 -6.29 1.88 14.42
N VAL A 378 -6.17 0.71 13.81
CA VAL A 378 -4.99 0.28 13.03
C VAL A 378 -4.59 1.28 11.93
N HIS A 379 -5.57 1.83 11.21
CA HIS A 379 -5.41 2.85 10.16
C HIS A 379 -6.10 4.16 10.59
N TYR A 380 -5.81 4.60 11.82
CA TYR A 380 -6.35 5.85 12.34
C TYR A 380 -5.93 7.03 11.47
N ARG A 381 -6.90 7.86 11.09
CA ARG A 381 -6.64 9.13 10.42
C ARG A 381 -7.20 10.26 11.28
N ALA A 382 -6.32 11.06 11.84
CA ALA A 382 -6.70 12.23 12.62
C ALA A 382 -7.39 13.28 11.72
N THR A 383 -8.49 13.83 12.20
CA THR A 383 -9.15 14.99 11.61
C THR A 383 -9.25 16.10 12.65
N PRO A 384 -9.47 17.36 12.27
CA PRO A 384 -9.65 18.44 13.24
C PRO A 384 -10.72 18.14 14.30
N GLU A 385 -11.74 17.34 13.94
CA GLU A 385 -12.86 16.99 14.83
C GLU A 385 -12.55 15.81 15.75
N SER A 386 -11.72 14.85 15.30
CA SER A 386 -11.42 13.62 16.05
C SER A 386 -10.09 13.67 16.78
N ALA A 387 -9.17 14.56 16.39
CA ALA A 387 -7.79 14.56 16.90
C ALA A 387 -7.70 14.80 18.41
N TYR A 388 -6.92 13.97 19.09
CA TYR A 388 -6.53 14.24 20.45
C TYR A 388 -5.41 15.27 20.51
N THR A 389 -5.35 15.94 21.66
CA THR A 389 -4.25 16.84 22.03
C THR A 389 -3.22 16.03 22.84
N LEU A 390 -1.99 15.96 22.38
CA LEU A 390 -0.92 15.24 23.06
C LEU A 390 -0.56 15.93 24.37
N ARG A 391 -0.23 15.13 25.38
CA ARG A 391 0.25 15.58 26.68
C ARG A 391 1.57 14.91 27.00
N ASN A 392 2.29 15.45 27.98
CA ASN A 392 3.56 14.89 28.45
C ASN A 392 3.33 13.62 29.31
N GLU A 393 2.53 12.68 28.81
CA GLU A 393 2.16 11.42 29.45
C GLU A 393 1.58 10.43 28.42
N GLY A 394 1.57 9.15 28.77
CA GLY A 394 0.88 8.12 27.97
C GLY A 394 1.73 7.54 26.86
N VAL A 395 1.10 7.08 25.81
CA VAL A 395 1.73 6.37 24.68
C VAL A 395 1.27 6.95 23.34
N LEU A 396 2.21 7.06 22.41
CA LEU A 396 1.97 7.47 21.03
C LEU A 396 2.39 6.34 20.09
N LEU A 397 1.49 5.90 19.22
CA LEU A 397 1.81 5.14 18.02
C LEU A 397 1.92 6.13 16.87
N LEU A 398 3.08 6.17 16.24
CA LEU A 398 3.35 6.99 15.06
C LEU A 398 3.83 6.11 13.93
N ASP A 399 3.02 6.00 12.90
CA ASP A 399 3.29 5.28 11.67
C ASP A 399 3.32 6.27 10.51
N SER A 400 4.43 6.33 9.78
CA SER A 400 4.69 7.35 8.79
C SER A 400 5.75 6.93 7.80
N GLY A 401 5.71 7.51 6.63
CA GLY A 401 6.72 7.25 5.62
C GLY A 401 6.92 8.45 4.68
N ALA A 402 8.01 8.42 3.95
CA ALA A 402 8.40 9.48 3.02
C ALA A 402 8.68 8.92 1.63
N GLN A 403 8.33 9.69 0.63
CA GLN A 403 8.83 9.55 -0.73
C GLN A 403 10.06 10.44 -0.90
N TYR A 404 11.18 9.83 -1.22
CA TYR A 404 12.38 10.50 -1.68
C TYR A 404 12.59 10.22 -3.17
N LYS A 405 13.33 11.07 -3.87
CA LYS A 405 13.61 10.88 -5.31
C LYS A 405 14.28 9.54 -5.63
N ASP A 406 14.97 8.93 -4.67
CA ASP A 406 15.72 7.68 -4.79
C ASP A 406 15.27 6.56 -3.84
N GLY A 407 14.13 6.71 -3.13
CA GLY A 407 13.61 5.69 -2.24
C GLY A 407 12.28 6.04 -1.60
N THR A 408 11.68 5.04 -0.95
CA THR A 408 10.45 5.16 -0.18
C THR A 408 10.73 4.64 1.22
N THR A 409 10.25 5.33 2.26
CA THR A 409 10.34 4.87 3.65
C THR A 409 8.97 4.56 4.22
N ASP A 410 8.98 3.67 5.21
CA ASP A 410 7.83 3.21 5.97
C ASP A 410 8.31 2.80 7.35
N ILE A 411 7.72 3.34 8.39
CA ILE A 411 8.16 3.10 9.76
C ILE A 411 7.06 3.34 10.77
N THR A 412 6.89 2.40 11.68
CA THR A 412 6.10 2.63 12.89
C THR A 412 6.97 2.63 14.13
N ARG A 413 6.74 3.60 14.99
CA ARG A 413 7.25 3.62 16.37
C ARG A 413 6.11 3.81 17.37
N THR A 414 6.12 2.98 18.41
CA THR A 414 5.33 3.20 19.63
C THR A 414 6.26 3.70 20.69
N ILE A 415 6.01 4.89 21.25
CA ILE A 415 6.84 5.56 22.23
C ILE A 415 6.04 5.99 23.47
N ALA A 416 6.68 5.94 24.64
CA ALA A 416 6.13 6.50 25.87
C ALA A 416 6.40 8.00 25.94
N LEU A 417 5.36 8.79 26.22
CA LEU A 417 5.46 10.23 26.44
C LEU A 417 5.63 10.56 27.93
N GLY A 418 6.31 11.67 28.21
CA GLY A 418 6.55 12.14 29.57
C GLY A 418 7.55 11.30 30.36
N GLU A 419 7.64 11.54 31.68
CA GLU A 419 8.62 10.89 32.56
C GLU A 419 8.04 9.75 33.41
N ALA A 420 6.71 9.60 33.43
CA ALA A 420 6.04 8.55 34.19
C ALA A 420 6.43 7.16 33.68
N GLU A 421 6.58 6.20 34.59
CA GLU A 421 6.82 4.81 34.23
C GLU A 421 5.60 4.25 33.45
N PRO A 422 5.80 3.67 32.27
CA PRO A 422 4.71 3.05 31.52
C PRO A 422 4.03 1.92 32.30
N GLN A 423 2.74 1.71 32.06
CA GLN A 423 1.97 0.65 32.69
C GLN A 423 2.59 -0.73 32.40
N ALA A 424 2.61 -1.62 33.40
CA ALA A 424 3.21 -2.94 33.28
C ALA A 424 2.58 -3.77 32.12
N ASP A 425 1.26 -3.71 31.95
CA ASP A 425 0.57 -4.40 30.86
C ASP A 425 0.99 -3.86 29.49
N LEU A 426 1.18 -2.54 29.34
CA LEU A 426 1.67 -1.94 28.10
C LEU A 426 3.08 -2.41 27.77
N LYS A 427 3.99 -2.50 28.76
CA LYS A 427 5.36 -3.02 28.58
C LYS A 427 5.33 -4.49 28.15
N VAL A 428 4.46 -5.30 28.74
CA VAL A 428 4.28 -6.71 28.34
C VAL A 428 3.81 -6.78 26.89
N ASP A 429 2.77 -6.05 26.53
CA ASP A 429 2.22 -6.03 25.16
C ASP A 429 3.27 -5.57 24.13
N TYR A 430 3.98 -4.47 24.43
CA TYR A 430 5.07 -3.96 23.58
C TYR A 430 6.16 -5.02 23.36
N THR A 431 6.56 -5.69 24.44
CA THR A 431 7.63 -6.69 24.35
C THR A 431 7.20 -7.92 23.57
N LEU A 432 5.95 -8.34 23.64
CA LEU A 432 5.44 -9.44 22.80
C LEU A 432 5.48 -9.09 21.31
N VAL A 433 5.10 -7.86 20.95
CA VAL A 433 5.23 -7.36 19.56
C VAL A 433 6.70 -7.29 19.16
N LEU A 434 7.57 -6.75 20.01
CA LEU A 434 9.01 -6.68 19.78
C LEU A 434 9.63 -8.06 19.54
N LYS A 435 9.24 -9.09 20.29
CA LYS A 435 9.69 -10.47 20.05
C LYS A 435 9.34 -10.97 18.65
N GLY A 436 8.13 -10.69 18.20
CA GLY A 436 7.71 -11.02 16.83
C GLY A 436 8.52 -10.27 15.78
N HIS A 437 8.76 -8.98 16.00
CA HIS A 437 9.60 -8.15 15.14
C HIS A 437 11.04 -8.67 15.03
N ILE A 438 11.66 -9.02 16.17
CA ILE A 438 13.01 -9.60 16.23
C ILE A 438 13.04 -10.97 15.54
N ALA A 439 12.03 -11.80 15.74
CA ALA A 439 11.97 -13.14 15.16
C ALA A 439 11.97 -13.10 13.61
N ILE A 440 11.29 -12.15 13.00
CA ILE A 440 11.38 -11.90 11.55
C ILE A 440 12.76 -11.34 11.17
N ALA A 441 13.22 -10.29 11.87
CA ALA A 441 14.48 -9.63 11.54
C ALA A 441 15.70 -10.58 11.58
N THR A 442 15.65 -11.61 12.43
CA THR A 442 16.72 -12.60 12.62
C THR A 442 16.47 -13.93 11.89
N ALA A 443 15.34 -14.04 11.16
CA ALA A 443 15.00 -15.28 10.48
C ALA A 443 16.05 -15.70 9.44
N GLN A 444 16.42 -16.98 9.50
CA GLN A 444 17.20 -17.66 8.45
C GLN A 444 16.34 -18.78 7.88
N PHE A 445 16.20 -18.81 6.56
CA PHE A 445 15.28 -19.71 5.89
C PHE A 445 15.83 -20.18 4.53
N PRO A 446 15.47 -21.39 4.04
CA PRO A 446 15.91 -21.87 2.74
C PRO A 446 15.29 -21.03 1.61
N GLU A 447 16.03 -20.87 0.52
CA GLU A 447 15.53 -20.28 -0.72
C GLU A 447 14.23 -20.98 -1.17
N GLY A 448 13.27 -20.20 -1.66
CA GLY A 448 11.93 -20.69 -2.01
C GLY A 448 10.90 -20.62 -0.87
N THR A 449 11.30 -20.20 0.33
CA THR A 449 10.38 -19.95 1.46
C THR A 449 9.43 -18.80 1.12
N ARG A 450 8.16 -18.98 1.44
CA ARG A 450 7.09 -17.98 1.22
C ARG A 450 6.82 -17.17 2.50
N GLY A 451 6.27 -15.98 2.34
CA GLY A 451 6.01 -15.11 3.48
C GLY A 451 5.03 -15.67 4.51
N ASN A 452 4.05 -16.48 4.12
CA ASN A 452 3.12 -17.11 5.07
C ASN A 452 3.80 -18.14 6.00
N GLN A 453 4.94 -18.68 5.60
CA GLN A 453 5.75 -19.56 6.45
C GLN A 453 6.55 -18.77 7.49
N LEU A 454 6.88 -17.52 7.18
CA LEU A 454 7.60 -16.59 8.07
C LEU A 454 6.65 -15.83 9.01
N ASP A 455 5.44 -15.50 8.58
CA ASP A 455 4.44 -14.74 9.34
C ASP A 455 4.17 -15.33 10.74
N ILE A 456 4.21 -16.67 10.85
CA ILE A 456 4.04 -17.39 12.12
C ILE A 456 5.08 -16.96 13.17
N LEU A 457 6.32 -16.65 12.75
CA LEU A 457 7.38 -16.21 13.65
C LEU A 457 7.01 -14.91 14.36
N ALA A 458 6.41 -13.97 13.64
CA ALA A 458 5.95 -12.70 14.19
C ALA A 458 4.78 -12.87 15.17
N ARG A 459 3.89 -13.85 14.94
CA ARG A 459 2.68 -14.06 15.74
C ARG A 459 2.89 -14.96 16.95
N LYS A 460 3.92 -15.80 16.93
CA LYS A 460 4.13 -16.85 17.95
C LYS A 460 4.07 -16.33 19.39
N ALA A 461 4.77 -15.26 19.72
CA ALA A 461 4.81 -14.70 21.07
C ALA A 461 3.44 -14.20 21.54
N LEU A 462 2.62 -13.68 20.63
CA LEU A 462 1.24 -13.26 20.89
C LEU A 462 0.31 -14.46 21.04
N TRP A 463 0.37 -15.45 20.14
CA TRP A 463 -0.47 -16.63 20.17
C TRP A 463 -0.28 -17.47 21.43
N ASP A 464 0.96 -17.56 21.95
CA ASP A 464 1.25 -18.22 23.22
C ASP A 464 0.46 -17.60 24.41
N ARG A 465 -0.09 -16.40 24.22
CA ARG A 465 -0.93 -15.71 25.20
C ARG A 465 -2.38 -15.48 24.73
N ALA A 466 -2.81 -16.19 23.70
CA ALA A 466 -4.13 -16.04 23.07
C ALA A 466 -4.41 -14.60 22.58
N LEU A 467 -3.37 -13.89 22.12
CA LEU A 467 -3.44 -12.56 21.52
C LEU A 467 -3.16 -12.67 20.02
N SER A 468 -3.68 -11.73 19.22
CA SER A 468 -3.45 -11.69 17.77
C SER A 468 -3.69 -10.29 17.20
N TYR A 469 -3.25 -10.07 15.97
CA TYR A 469 -3.57 -8.90 15.15
C TYR A 469 -4.10 -9.32 13.78
N GLY A 470 -4.95 -8.47 13.17
CA GLY A 470 -5.70 -8.81 11.96
C GLY A 470 -5.03 -8.42 10.65
N HIS A 471 -3.99 -7.57 10.65
CA HIS A 471 -3.30 -7.16 9.43
C HIS A 471 -2.13 -8.08 9.05
N GLY A 472 -1.51 -7.86 7.89
CA GLY A 472 -0.28 -8.55 7.49
C GLY A 472 0.91 -8.15 8.35
N THR A 473 1.90 -9.02 8.46
CA THR A 473 3.17 -8.71 9.14
C THR A 473 4.13 -7.91 8.25
N GLY A 474 3.91 -7.94 6.94
CA GLY A 474 4.74 -7.17 6.01
C GLY A 474 4.26 -7.25 4.57
N HIS A 475 4.62 -6.23 3.81
CA HIS A 475 4.36 -6.06 2.39
C HIS A 475 5.63 -5.62 1.66
N GLY A 476 5.70 -5.79 0.34
CA GLY A 476 6.76 -5.20 -0.46
C GLY A 476 6.67 -3.68 -0.48
N VAL A 477 7.80 -3.02 -0.73
CA VAL A 477 7.91 -1.55 -0.84
C VAL A 477 8.59 -1.16 -2.15
N GLY A 478 8.04 -0.17 -2.84
CA GLY A 478 8.59 0.38 -4.08
C GLY A 478 9.79 1.30 -3.85
N ILE A 479 10.47 1.71 -4.92
CA ILE A 479 11.56 2.69 -4.86
C ILE A 479 11.12 3.97 -5.54
N ALA A 480 10.83 5.00 -4.76
CA ALA A 480 10.13 6.19 -5.23
C ALA A 480 8.88 5.79 -6.05
N LEU A 481 8.08 4.88 -5.49
CA LEU A 481 6.87 4.28 -6.03
C LEU A 481 5.89 4.00 -4.87
N ASN A 482 4.91 3.12 -5.07
CA ASN A 482 3.93 2.79 -4.05
C ASN A 482 4.60 2.20 -2.80
N VAL A 483 4.19 2.67 -1.63
CA VAL A 483 4.64 2.11 -0.34
C VAL A 483 4.21 0.64 -0.22
N HIS A 484 2.99 0.31 -0.62
CA HIS A 484 2.51 -1.05 -0.74
C HIS A 484 2.79 -1.61 -2.14
N GLU A 485 3.69 -2.57 -2.23
CA GLU A 485 4.09 -3.21 -3.48
C GLU A 485 4.00 -4.73 -3.36
N GLY A 486 3.53 -5.38 -4.42
CA GLY A 486 3.65 -6.83 -4.57
C GLY A 486 4.88 -7.24 -5.39
N PRO A 487 5.06 -8.54 -5.65
CA PRO A 487 4.13 -9.64 -5.38
C PRO A 487 4.33 -10.34 -4.02
N GLN A 488 5.51 -10.21 -3.36
CA GLN A 488 5.79 -10.84 -2.07
C GLN A 488 5.13 -10.07 -0.92
N ASN A 489 4.77 -10.82 0.12
CA ASN A 489 4.31 -10.28 1.40
C ASN A 489 4.67 -11.25 2.54
N ILE A 490 4.52 -10.81 3.78
CA ILE A 490 4.60 -11.66 4.99
C ILE A 490 3.22 -11.59 5.64
N ARG A 491 2.35 -12.57 5.34
CA ARG A 491 0.94 -12.60 5.77
C ARG A 491 0.46 -14.02 5.95
N THR A 492 -0.68 -14.19 6.61
CA THR A 492 -1.29 -15.51 6.82
C THR A 492 -1.88 -16.14 5.55
N ASP A 493 -2.18 -15.35 4.53
CA ASP A 493 -2.76 -15.83 3.26
C ASP A 493 -1.75 -16.63 2.42
N ASN A 494 -2.26 -17.54 1.60
CA ASN A 494 -1.43 -18.40 0.76
C ASN A 494 -0.93 -17.66 -0.50
N ASN A 495 0.01 -16.73 -0.33
CA ASN A 495 0.70 -16.11 -1.44
C ASN A 495 1.75 -17.08 -2.02
N PRO A 496 1.68 -17.42 -3.32
CA PRO A 496 2.62 -18.38 -3.94
C PRO A 496 4.03 -17.80 -4.16
N THR A 497 4.21 -16.50 -4.04
CA THR A 497 5.49 -15.83 -4.32
C THR A 497 6.48 -16.07 -3.18
N PRO A 498 7.67 -16.63 -3.47
CA PRO A 498 8.71 -16.81 -2.46
C PRO A 498 9.43 -15.50 -2.16
N MET A 499 10.02 -15.41 -0.98
CA MET A 499 11.04 -14.40 -0.67
C MET A 499 12.27 -14.64 -1.53
N ALA A 500 12.87 -13.58 -2.06
CA ALA A 500 14.04 -13.67 -2.94
C ALA A 500 15.05 -12.56 -2.63
N VAL A 501 16.33 -12.79 -2.97
CA VAL A 501 17.39 -11.79 -2.80
C VAL A 501 17.01 -10.48 -3.52
N GLY A 502 17.17 -9.36 -2.83
CA GLY A 502 16.83 -8.03 -3.31
C GLY A 502 15.37 -7.61 -3.10
N THR A 503 14.49 -8.47 -2.55
CA THR A 503 13.14 -8.02 -2.16
C THR A 503 13.23 -7.09 -0.95
N PHE A 504 12.51 -5.98 -1.03
CA PHE A 504 12.42 -4.94 -0.02
C PHE A 504 11.03 -4.99 0.60
N THR A 505 10.93 -5.18 1.92
CA THR A 505 9.67 -5.60 2.58
C THR A 505 9.56 -4.97 3.96
N SER A 506 8.34 -4.66 4.44
CA SER A 506 8.09 -4.24 5.81
C SER A 506 8.12 -5.42 6.78
N ASN A 507 8.38 -5.13 8.05
CA ASN A 507 8.31 -6.04 9.19
C ASN A 507 7.62 -5.29 10.33
N GLU A 508 6.29 -5.43 10.41
CA GLU A 508 5.37 -4.55 11.16
C GLU A 508 4.34 -5.28 12.06
N PRO A 509 4.74 -6.25 12.89
CA PRO A 509 3.80 -6.86 13.82
C PRO A 509 3.18 -5.82 14.76
N GLY A 510 1.95 -6.08 15.22
CA GLY A 510 1.23 -5.17 16.11
C GLY A 510 0.35 -5.87 17.14
N LEU A 511 -0.23 -5.08 18.05
CA LEU A 511 -1.26 -5.49 18.99
C LEU A 511 -2.12 -4.28 19.37
N TYR A 512 -3.44 -4.44 19.32
CA TYR A 512 -4.39 -3.33 19.46
C TYR A 512 -5.43 -3.66 20.53
N ARG A 513 -5.48 -2.84 21.59
CA ARG A 513 -6.44 -2.97 22.68
C ARG A 513 -7.44 -1.83 22.64
N ALA A 514 -8.62 -2.08 22.10
CA ALA A 514 -9.68 -1.09 22.02
C ALA A 514 -9.91 -0.37 23.36
N GLY A 515 -9.95 0.97 23.32
CA GLY A 515 -10.12 1.83 24.49
C GLY A 515 -8.91 1.89 25.43
N LYS A 516 -7.72 1.42 24.99
CA LYS A 516 -6.48 1.47 25.79
C LYS A 516 -5.30 2.00 24.98
N TRP A 517 -4.73 1.19 24.08
CA TRP A 517 -3.56 1.52 23.26
C TRP A 517 -3.43 0.61 22.05
N GLY A 518 -2.69 1.08 21.06
CA GLY A 518 -2.14 0.28 19.98
C GLY A 518 -0.62 0.25 20.03
N ILE A 519 -0.06 -0.87 19.60
CA ILE A 519 1.38 -1.08 19.49
C ILE A 519 1.64 -1.63 18.09
N ARG A 520 2.52 -0.97 17.34
CA ARG A 520 3.15 -1.47 16.13
C ARG A 520 4.62 -1.11 16.19
N ILE A 521 5.47 -2.05 15.83
CA ILE A 521 6.92 -1.86 15.70
C ILE A 521 7.27 -2.26 14.28
N GLU A 522 7.74 -1.31 13.51
CA GLU A 522 8.03 -1.52 12.11
C GLU A 522 9.41 -1.06 11.71
N ASN A 523 10.08 -1.91 10.96
CA ASN A 523 11.27 -1.60 10.18
C ASN A 523 11.14 -2.18 8.78
N LEU A 524 11.79 -1.56 7.82
CA LEU A 524 11.98 -2.13 6.50
C LEU A 524 13.20 -3.06 6.48
N ILE A 525 13.07 -4.16 5.76
CA ILE A 525 14.07 -5.22 5.63
C ILE A 525 14.35 -5.56 4.17
N VAL A 526 15.60 -5.88 3.85
CA VAL A 526 16.02 -6.35 2.53
C VAL A 526 16.41 -7.82 2.64
N THR A 527 15.86 -8.65 1.78
CA THR A 527 16.23 -10.06 1.70
C THR A 527 17.61 -10.22 1.06
N LYS A 528 18.49 -10.96 1.70
CA LYS A 528 19.84 -11.27 1.20
C LYS A 528 20.20 -12.75 1.36
N GLU A 529 21.20 -13.21 0.61
CA GLU A 529 21.82 -14.49 0.86
C GLU A 529 22.56 -14.43 2.22
N ASN A 530 22.25 -15.37 3.10
CA ASN A 530 22.87 -15.44 4.43
C ASN A 530 24.01 -16.46 4.46
N CYS A 531 23.76 -17.68 4.00
CA CYS A 531 24.79 -18.73 3.88
C CYS A 531 24.41 -19.81 2.87
N ARG A 532 25.38 -20.66 2.56
CA ARG A 532 25.16 -21.88 1.79
C ARG A 532 25.64 -23.11 2.59
N SER A 533 24.90 -24.20 2.46
CA SER A 533 25.23 -25.48 3.09
C SER A 533 24.97 -26.64 2.12
N GLU A 534 25.17 -27.86 2.57
CA GLU A 534 24.77 -29.06 1.83
C GLU A 534 23.26 -29.18 1.57
N PHE A 535 22.43 -28.41 2.32
CA PHE A 535 20.98 -28.34 2.17
C PHE A 535 20.52 -27.23 1.23
N GLY A 536 21.44 -26.47 0.62
CA GLY A 536 21.13 -25.40 -0.34
C GLY A 536 21.50 -24.00 0.15
N THR A 537 20.93 -23.01 -0.53
CA THR A 537 21.08 -21.58 -0.20
C THR A 537 20.08 -21.20 0.90
N PHE A 538 20.56 -20.51 1.92
CA PHE A 538 19.74 -19.92 2.97
C PHE A 538 19.75 -18.40 2.86
N LEU A 539 18.55 -17.82 2.94
CA LEU A 539 18.31 -16.39 2.94
C LEU A 539 18.10 -15.88 4.36
N GLY A 540 18.20 -14.57 4.51
CA GLY A 540 17.92 -13.85 5.74
C GLY A 540 17.62 -12.40 5.42
N PHE A 541 17.48 -11.57 6.44
CA PHE A 541 17.10 -10.16 6.30
C PHE A 541 18.19 -9.24 6.80
N GLU A 542 18.34 -8.11 6.13
CA GLU A 542 19.03 -6.93 6.60
C GLU A 542 18.00 -5.88 7.01
N THR A 543 17.99 -5.48 8.28
CA THR A 543 17.19 -4.34 8.73
C THR A 543 17.84 -3.04 8.28
N VAL A 544 17.12 -2.23 7.48
CA VAL A 544 17.63 -0.99 6.90
C VAL A 544 17.09 0.27 7.55
N THR A 545 15.94 0.23 8.21
CA THR A 545 15.36 1.37 8.95
C THR A 545 16.28 1.77 10.10
N LEU A 546 16.50 3.09 10.26
CA LEU A 546 17.42 3.68 11.22
C LEU A 546 16.71 4.65 12.18
N CYS A 547 15.96 4.12 13.13
CA CYS A 547 15.30 4.88 14.18
C CYS A 547 15.32 4.07 15.50
N TYR A 548 15.52 4.74 16.63
CA TYR A 548 15.59 4.06 17.93
C TYR A 548 14.28 3.36 18.30
N LEU A 549 14.38 2.34 19.16
CA LEU A 549 13.27 1.69 19.84
C LEU A 549 13.22 2.20 21.29
N ASP A 550 12.01 2.42 21.83
CA ASP A 550 11.89 2.99 23.19
C ASP A 550 12.17 1.95 24.28
N ASN A 551 13.32 2.05 24.92
CA ASN A 551 13.74 1.18 26.02
C ASN A 551 12.75 1.15 27.19
N ARG A 552 11.99 2.23 27.41
CA ARG A 552 11.06 2.38 28.54
C ARG A 552 9.85 1.45 28.42
N LEU A 553 9.50 1.06 27.17
CA LEU A 553 8.40 0.15 26.88
C LEU A 553 8.81 -1.33 26.93
N VAL A 554 10.09 -1.63 27.13
CA VAL A 554 10.58 -3.01 27.15
C VAL A 554 10.47 -3.63 28.54
N GLU A 555 9.76 -4.77 28.64
CA GLU A 555 9.83 -5.67 29.79
C GLU A 555 10.97 -6.68 29.56
N LYS A 556 12.16 -6.33 30.03
CA LYS A 556 13.40 -7.08 29.77
C LYS A 556 13.34 -8.55 30.19
N SER A 557 12.59 -8.87 31.22
CA SER A 557 12.46 -10.24 31.74
C SER A 557 11.78 -11.20 30.77
N LEU A 558 11.07 -10.68 29.75
CA LEU A 558 10.42 -11.47 28.69
C LEU A 558 11.35 -11.77 27.51
N LEU A 559 12.49 -11.11 27.40
CA LEU A 559 13.43 -11.29 26.28
C LEU A 559 14.46 -12.35 26.60
N SER A 560 14.85 -13.15 25.59
CA SER A 560 16.00 -14.03 25.65
C SER A 560 17.32 -13.23 25.56
N ALA A 561 18.43 -13.90 25.86
CA ALA A 561 19.76 -13.29 25.73
C ALA A 561 20.07 -12.89 24.28
N GLU A 562 19.63 -13.70 23.31
CA GLU A 562 19.79 -13.43 21.88
C GLU A 562 18.95 -12.26 21.42
N GLU A 563 17.70 -12.14 21.90
CA GLU A 563 16.82 -11.01 21.60
C GLU A 563 17.38 -9.69 22.18
N ILE A 564 17.92 -9.72 23.41
CA ILE A 564 18.61 -8.57 24.00
C ILE A 564 19.87 -8.21 23.21
N ALA A 565 20.64 -9.20 22.76
CA ALA A 565 21.83 -8.96 21.95
C ALA A 565 21.48 -8.29 20.62
N TRP A 566 20.45 -8.78 19.92
CA TRP A 566 19.96 -8.16 18.70
C TRP A 566 19.48 -6.72 18.96
N TYR A 567 18.67 -6.52 19.97
CA TYR A 567 18.14 -5.19 20.34
C TYR A 567 19.27 -4.18 20.57
N ASN A 568 20.25 -4.56 21.38
CA ASN A 568 21.40 -3.70 21.69
C ASN A 568 22.26 -3.42 20.45
N ALA A 569 22.43 -4.40 19.58
CA ALA A 569 23.15 -4.23 18.32
C ALA A 569 22.42 -3.29 17.36
N TYR A 570 21.10 -3.40 17.27
CA TYR A 570 20.27 -2.49 16.47
C TYR A 570 20.34 -1.05 16.99
N GLN A 571 20.19 -0.83 18.30
CA GLN A 571 20.32 0.50 18.91
C GLN A 571 21.70 1.12 18.63
N GLU A 572 22.75 0.33 18.75
CA GLU A 572 24.12 0.79 18.46
C GLU A 572 24.30 1.12 16.96
N LYS A 573 23.75 0.29 16.05
CA LYS A 573 23.73 0.58 14.61
C LYS A 573 23.06 1.92 14.32
N VAL A 574 21.88 2.16 14.88
CA VAL A 574 21.15 3.43 14.71
C VAL A 574 22.01 4.61 15.12
N TYR A 575 22.65 4.52 16.29
CA TYR A 575 23.53 5.60 16.73
C TYR A 575 24.73 5.81 15.83
N GLN A 576 25.42 4.74 15.46
CA GLN A 576 26.64 4.84 14.64
C GLN A 576 26.37 5.41 13.25
N GLU A 577 25.23 5.07 12.66
CA GLU A 577 24.92 5.51 11.29
C GLU A 577 24.27 6.90 11.23
N ILE A 578 23.52 7.30 12.27
CA ILE A 578 22.80 8.58 12.28
C ILE A 578 23.60 9.70 12.95
N SER A 579 24.33 9.42 14.04
CA SER A 579 25.02 10.47 14.81
C SER A 579 26.04 11.31 14.00
N PRO A 580 26.73 10.78 12.96
CA PRO A 580 27.63 11.59 12.14
C PRO A 580 26.92 12.66 11.28
N LEU A 581 25.61 12.53 11.11
CA LEU A 581 24.75 13.41 10.31
C LEU A 581 24.02 14.46 11.17
N LEU A 582 24.22 14.43 12.48
CA LEU A 582 23.54 15.25 13.47
C LEU A 582 24.49 16.31 14.06
N THR A 583 23.89 17.34 14.66
CA THR A 583 24.64 18.24 15.55
C THR A 583 25.10 17.50 16.83
N PRO A 584 26.11 18.00 17.57
CA PRO A 584 26.54 17.39 18.83
C PRO A 584 25.40 17.23 19.86
N GLU A 585 24.46 18.17 19.90
CA GLU A 585 23.31 18.14 20.81
C GLU A 585 22.32 17.04 20.40
N GLU A 586 21.95 16.98 19.12
CA GLU A 586 21.08 15.93 18.55
C GLU A 586 21.72 14.54 18.74
N ALA A 587 23.03 14.41 18.51
CA ALA A 587 23.76 13.15 18.70
C ALA A 587 23.81 12.70 20.16
N ALA A 588 23.95 13.65 21.10
CA ALA A 588 23.90 13.35 22.53
C ALA A 588 22.49 12.86 22.95
N TRP A 589 21.44 13.52 22.46
CA TRP A 589 20.07 13.07 22.68
C TRP A 589 19.83 11.67 22.09
N LEU A 590 20.28 11.41 20.86
CA LEU A 590 20.14 10.09 20.23
C LEU A 590 20.89 9.01 21.02
N ARG A 591 22.09 9.32 21.57
CA ARG A 591 22.83 8.40 22.43
C ARG A 591 22.05 8.02 23.68
N GLU A 592 21.32 8.97 24.29
CA GLU A 592 20.44 8.68 25.41
C GLU A 592 19.35 7.68 25.03
N LYS A 593 18.71 7.86 23.86
CA LYS A 593 17.63 6.98 23.38
C LYS A 593 18.12 5.60 22.93
N THR A 594 19.37 5.48 22.50
CA THR A 594 19.97 4.24 21.98
C THR A 594 20.81 3.50 23.01
N GLN A 595 20.58 3.72 24.31
CA GLN A 595 21.27 2.96 25.35
C GLN A 595 20.89 1.48 25.31
N LYS A 596 21.81 0.63 25.76
CA LYS A 596 21.58 -0.81 25.90
C LYS A 596 20.56 -1.12 27.00
N LEU A 597 19.78 -2.19 26.81
CA LEU A 597 18.90 -2.76 27.84
C LEU A 597 19.67 -3.37 29.02
#